data_97a48fe6c79b217b9af5322b38e2242a
#
_entry.id   97a48fe6c79b217b9af5322b38e2242a
#
_cell.length_a   1.000
_cell.length_b   1.000
_cell.length_c   1.000
_cell.angle_alpha   90.00
_cell.angle_beta   90.00
_cell.angle_gamma   90.00
#
_symmetry.space_group_name_H-M   'P 1'
#
loop_
_entity.id
_entity.type
_entity.pdbx_description
1 polymer ?
#
loop_
_entity_poly.entity_id
_entity_poly.type
_entity_poly.pdbx_seq_one_letter_code
_entity_poly.pdbx_strand_id
1 'polypeptide(L)'
;EQAKANKMIQIAEGRKDTVAFISPNRASVVNVADSADQLKNVLSFFAPLTSSSYVVFDSSYQYVYDRYNKKFIYMPCSNDIAGLCVRTDRDSFPWFSPAGNARGGLNFPVKLSFNPGQDARDQLYSERVNPVISRAGEGIILFGDKTGLSYESAFDRINVRRLFITLEKAIENAAKSVLFELNDAGTRSNFVNIVEPFLRDVQAKRGIQDFLLVCDETNNTPDVIDRNEFLADIYIKPARSINFIGLTFVATRTGVSFSEVVGTV
;
A
#
# COMPACT_ATOMS: atom_id res chain seq x y z
N GLU A 1 -14.04 -14.82 -13.47
CA GLU A 1 -13.42 -13.59 -12.96
C GLU A 1 -12.21 -13.87 -12.06
N GLN A 2 -12.26 -14.87 -11.13
CA GLN A 2 -11.10 -15.23 -10.28
C GLN A 2 -9.86 -15.64 -11.08
N ALA A 3 -10.00 -16.35 -12.19
CA ALA A 3 -8.89 -16.70 -13.06
C ALA A 3 -8.21 -15.45 -13.68
N LYS A 4 -9.00 -14.43 -14.05
CA LYS A 4 -8.47 -13.13 -14.52
C LYS A 4 -7.74 -12.40 -13.40
N ALA A 5 -8.31 -12.38 -12.19
CA ALA A 5 -7.69 -11.78 -11.02
C ALA A 5 -6.33 -12.44 -10.72
N ASN A 6 -6.26 -13.77 -10.67
CA ASN A 6 -5.00 -14.49 -10.47
C ASN A 6 -3.99 -14.20 -11.59
N LYS A 7 -4.43 -14.06 -12.85
CA LYS A 7 -3.53 -13.69 -13.94
C LYS A 7 -2.95 -12.29 -13.79
N MET A 8 -3.76 -11.33 -13.31
CA MET A 8 -3.29 -9.96 -12.99
C MET A 8 -2.24 -9.99 -11.88
N ILE A 9 -2.48 -10.79 -10.82
CA ILE A 9 -1.53 -10.98 -9.72
C ILE A 9 -0.21 -11.55 -10.25
N GLN A 10 -0.25 -12.60 -11.06
CA GLN A 10 0.94 -13.22 -11.66
C GLN A 10 1.75 -12.24 -12.53
N ILE A 11 1.07 -11.38 -13.29
CA ILE A 11 1.73 -10.34 -14.11
C ILE A 11 2.41 -9.32 -13.19
N ALA A 12 1.74 -8.84 -12.14
CA ALA A 12 2.31 -7.87 -11.22
C ALA A 12 3.52 -8.44 -10.47
N GLU A 13 3.45 -9.70 -10.01
CA GLU A 13 4.55 -10.40 -9.35
C GLU A 13 5.73 -10.67 -10.30
N GLY A 14 5.46 -11.01 -11.54
CA GLY A 14 6.52 -11.21 -12.54
C GLY A 14 7.25 -9.93 -12.93
N ARG A 15 6.51 -8.81 -12.95
CA ARG A 15 7.08 -7.49 -13.26
C ARG A 15 7.80 -6.85 -12.09
N LYS A 16 7.25 -6.95 -10.87
CA LYS A 16 7.73 -6.33 -9.62
C LYS A 16 7.75 -4.79 -9.59
N ASP A 17 7.43 -4.13 -10.68
CA ASP A 17 7.42 -2.67 -10.87
C ASP A 17 6.01 -2.05 -10.86
N THR A 18 4.99 -2.85 -10.58
CA THR A 18 3.58 -2.44 -10.64
C THR A 18 2.75 -3.09 -9.53
N VAL A 19 1.60 -2.48 -9.24
CA VAL A 19 0.60 -3.02 -8.31
C VAL A 19 -0.71 -3.21 -9.05
N ALA A 20 -1.33 -4.39 -8.91
CA ALA A 20 -2.65 -4.68 -9.46
C ALA A 20 -3.75 -4.26 -8.46
N PHE A 21 -4.82 -3.65 -8.96
CA PHE A 21 -5.99 -3.28 -8.16
C PHE A 21 -7.19 -4.12 -8.62
N ILE A 22 -7.83 -4.82 -7.69
CA ILE A 22 -8.87 -5.80 -8.00
C ILE A 22 -10.09 -5.56 -7.11
N SER A 23 -11.23 -5.28 -7.75
CA SER A 23 -12.56 -5.27 -7.12
C SER A 23 -13.18 -6.68 -7.14
N PRO A 24 -14.17 -6.96 -6.28
CA PRO A 24 -14.89 -8.24 -6.31
C PRO A 24 -15.67 -8.41 -7.63
N ASN A 25 -16.22 -9.60 -7.86
CA ASN A 25 -17.11 -9.78 -8.99
C ASN A 25 -18.33 -8.86 -8.86
N ARG A 26 -18.75 -8.25 -9.97
CA ARG A 26 -19.93 -7.37 -10.01
C ARG A 26 -21.17 -8.02 -9.41
N ALA A 27 -21.43 -9.29 -9.72
CA ALA A 27 -22.56 -10.05 -9.20
C ALA A 27 -22.49 -10.29 -7.67
N SER A 28 -21.34 -10.15 -7.06
CA SER A 28 -21.17 -10.34 -5.60
C SER A 28 -21.77 -9.19 -4.79
N VAL A 29 -21.88 -7.99 -5.37
CA VAL A 29 -22.28 -6.79 -4.64
C VAL A 29 -23.36 -5.94 -5.33
N VAL A 30 -23.48 -6.00 -6.66
CA VAL A 30 -24.49 -5.21 -7.41
C VAL A 30 -25.79 -6.00 -7.50
N ASN A 31 -26.90 -5.38 -7.10
CA ASN A 31 -28.25 -5.97 -7.04
C ASN A 31 -28.39 -7.14 -6.02
N VAL A 32 -27.51 -7.22 -5.03
CA VAL A 32 -27.66 -8.10 -3.87
C VAL A 32 -28.29 -7.26 -2.76
N ALA A 33 -29.43 -7.71 -2.24
CA ALA A 33 -30.25 -6.91 -1.33
C ALA A 33 -29.70 -6.94 0.11
N ASP A 34 -29.18 -8.11 0.54
CA ASP A 34 -28.67 -8.30 1.90
C ASP A 34 -27.18 -7.98 1.99
N SER A 35 -26.83 -7.13 2.96
CA SER A 35 -25.45 -6.75 3.24
C SER A 35 -24.59 -7.91 3.76
N ALA A 36 -25.19 -8.87 4.48
CA ALA A 36 -24.48 -10.07 4.94
C ALA A 36 -24.12 -10.97 3.76
N ASP A 37 -25.02 -11.13 2.80
CA ASP A 37 -24.74 -11.87 1.57
C ASP A 37 -23.67 -11.17 0.72
N GLN A 38 -23.71 -9.83 0.63
CA GLN A 38 -22.65 -9.05 -0.05
C GLN A 38 -21.29 -9.33 0.58
N LEU A 39 -21.18 -9.24 1.91
CA LEU A 39 -19.95 -9.53 2.66
C LEU A 39 -19.44 -10.94 2.36
N LYS A 40 -20.29 -11.95 2.52
CA LYS A 40 -19.97 -13.37 2.26
C LYS A 40 -19.48 -13.58 0.83
N ASN A 41 -20.16 -12.99 -0.15
CA ASN A 41 -19.79 -13.10 -1.56
C ASN A 41 -18.43 -12.45 -1.86
N VAL A 42 -18.14 -11.30 -1.27
CA VAL A 42 -16.85 -10.60 -1.41
C VAL A 42 -15.72 -11.45 -0.82
N LEU A 43 -15.88 -11.94 0.40
CA LEU A 43 -14.89 -12.80 1.05
C LEU A 43 -14.66 -14.09 0.26
N SER A 44 -15.73 -14.76 -0.20
CA SER A 44 -15.63 -15.96 -1.03
C SER A 44 -14.95 -15.73 -2.38
N PHE A 45 -15.04 -14.51 -2.92
CA PHE A 45 -14.34 -14.15 -4.16
C PHE A 45 -12.84 -14.04 -3.95
N PHE A 46 -12.40 -13.37 -2.87
CA PHE A 46 -10.99 -13.12 -2.62
C PHE A 46 -10.24 -14.25 -1.92
N ALA A 47 -10.93 -15.12 -1.15
CA ALA A 47 -10.31 -16.21 -0.40
C ALA A 47 -9.37 -17.11 -1.23
N PRO A 48 -9.74 -17.59 -2.45
CA PRO A 48 -8.89 -18.47 -3.24
C PRO A 48 -7.82 -17.75 -4.05
N LEU A 49 -7.73 -16.40 -4.00
CA LEU A 49 -6.74 -15.67 -4.79
C LEU A 49 -5.35 -15.76 -4.17
N THR A 50 -4.35 -15.81 -5.03
CA THR A 50 -2.94 -15.87 -4.65
C THR A 50 -2.57 -14.73 -3.70
N SER A 51 -1.87 -15.08 -2.63
CA SER A 51 -1.33 -14.11 -1.67
C SER A 51 -0.15 -13.35 -2.30
N SER A 52 -0.26 -12.03 -2.38
CA SER A 52 0.77 -11.18 -2.97
C SER A 52 0.77 -9.78 -2.38
N SER A 53 1.95 -9.20 -2.21
CA SER A 53 2.08 -7.79 -1.85
C SER A 53 1.95 -6.84 -3.06
N TYR A 54 1.92 -7.38 -4.27
CA TYR A 54 1.76 -6.62 -5.52
C TYR A 54 0.30 -6.49 -5.97
N VAL A 55 -0.65 -6.74 -5.07
CA VAL A 55 -2.08 -6.60 -5.34
C VAL A 55 -2.78 -5.88 -4.19
N VAL A 56 -3.84 -5.16 -4.54
CA VAL A 56 -4.73 -4.45 -3.60
C VAL A 56 -6.15 -4.87 -3.91
N PHE A 57 -6.87 -5.33 -2.90
CA PHE A 57 -8.28 -5.72 -2.99
C PHE A 57 -9.16 -4.65 -2.38
N ASP A 58 -10.28 -4.35 -3.03
CA ASP A 58 -11.33 -3.48 -2.51
C ASP A 58 -12.67 -4.21 -2.34
N SER A 59 -13.63 -3.59 -1.66
CA SER A 59 -14.86 -4.25 -1.24
C SER A 59 -16.08 -3.99 -2.12
N SER A 60 -16.04 -3.06 -3.10
CA SER A 60 -17.29 -2.54 -3.64
C SER A 60 -17.23 -2.10 -5.10
N TYR A 61 -18.43 -1.81 -5.62
CA TYR A 61 -18.66 -1.06 -6.85
C TYR A 61 -19.24 0.30 -6.52
N GLN A 62 -18.87 1.28 -7.31
CA GLN A 62 -19.31 2.65 -7.20
C GLN A 62 -20.36 2.97 -8.29
N TYR A 63 -21.35 3.78 -7.94
CA TYR A 63 -22.39 4.25 -8.85
C TYR A 63 -22.02 5.64 -9.34
N VAL A 64 -21.73 5.76 -10.63
CA VAL A 64 -21.22 6.98 -11.27
C VAL A 64 -22.03 7.36 -12.48
N TYR A 65 -22.03 8.66 -12.82
CA TYR A 65 -22.68 9.15 -14.03
C TYR A 65 -21.76 9.03 -15.24
N ASP A 66 -22.18 8.22 -16.20
CA ASP A 66 -21.53 8.12 -17.52
C ASP A 66 -22.02 9.27 -18.42
N ARG A 67 -21.14 10.23 -18.63
CA ARG A 67 -21.42 11.42 -19.43
C ARG A 67 -21.68 11.11 -20.90
N TYR A 68 -21.03 10.08 -21.44
CA TYR A 68 -21.14 9.71 -22.86
C TYR A 68 -22.49 9.05 -23.16
N ASN A 69 -22.89 8.10 -22.33
CA ASN A 69 -24.16 7.39 -22.49
C ASN A 69 -25.33 8.06 -21.72
N LYS A 70 -25.09 9.17 -21.03
CA LYS A 70 -26.08 9.94 -20.25
C LYS A 70 -26.89 9.08 -19.28
N LYS A 71 -26.24 8.14 -18.62
CA LYS A 71 -26.85 7.23 -17.65
C LYS A 71 -25.92 6.95 -16.48
N PHE A 72 -26.49 6.52 -15.38
CA PHE A 72 -25.73 6.03 -14.24
C PHE A 72 -25.36 4.55 -14.43
N ILE A 73 -24.13 4.20 -14.08
CA ILE A 73 -23.60 2.84 -14.19
C ILE A 73 -22.85 2.46 -12.91
N TYR A 74 -22.77 1.16 -12.65
CA TYR A 74 -21.87 0.63 -11.62
C TYR A 74 -20.50 0.30 -12.23
N MET A 75 -19.44 0.91 -11.65
CA MET A 75 -18.05 0.66 -12.01
C MET A 75 -17.29 0.09 -10.80
N PRO A 76 -16.25 -0.73 -11.02
CA PRO A 76 -15.40 -1.21 -9.92
C PRO A 76 -14.66 -0.05 -9.24
N CYS A 77 -14.47 -0.13 -7.93
CA CYS A 77 -13.74 0.88 -7.17
C CYS A 77 -12.23 0.86 -7.44
N SER A 78 -11.68 -0.25 -7.94
CA SER A 78 -10.26 -0.44 -8.21
C SER A 78 -9.66 0.67 -9.09
N ASN A 79 -10.42 1.20 -10.05
CA ASN A 79 -9.97 2.27 -10.93
C ASN A 79 -9.67 3.57 -10.17
N ASP A 80 -10.60 3.95 -9.29
CA ASP A 80 -10.45 5.18 -8.49
C ASP A 80 -9.41 5.00 -7.38
N ILE A 81 -9.28 3.79 -6.83
CA ILE A 81 -8.22 3.48 -5.85
C ILE A 81 -6.84 3.59 -6.50
N ALA A 82 -6.67 3.11 -7.73
CA ALA A 82 -5.45 3.38 -8.49
C ALA A 82 -5.24 4.88 -8.69
N GLY A 83 -6.30 5.62 -9.00
CA GLY A 83 -6.29 7.09 -9.09
C GLY A 83 -5.92 7.79 -7.78
N LEU A 84 -6.36 7.26 -6.62
CA LEU A 84 -5.93 7.75 -5.29
C LEU A 84 -4.43 7.61 -5.10
N CYS A 85 -3.85 6.50 -5.54
CA CYS A 85 -2.40 6.32 -5.47
C CYS A 85 -1.67 7.38 -6.31
N VAL A 86 -2.10 7.62 -7.55
CA VAL A 86 -1.52 8.66 -8.42
C VAL A 86 -1.70 10.06 -7.82
N ARG A 87 -2.88 10.35 -7.26
CA ARG A 87 -3.12 11.63 -6.58
C ARG A 87 -2.20 11.80 -5.37
N THR A 88 -2.01 10.73 -4.59
CA THR A 88 -1.09 10.75 -3.45
C THR A 88 0.36 10.99 -3.88
N ASP A 89 0.79 10.46 -5.03
CA ASP A 89 2.12 10.71 -5.59
C ASP A 89 2.32 12.16 -5.98
N ARG A 90 1.28 12.77 -6.57
CA ARG A 90 1.33 14.17 -6.99
C ARG A 90 1.30 15.14 -5.81
N ASP A 91 0.42 14.90 -4.84
CA ASP A 91 0.11 15.86 -3.76
C ASP A 91 1.00 15.63 -2.51
N SER A 92 1.64 14.47 -2.42
CA SER A 92 2.53 14.06 -1.34
C SER A 92 3.69 13.23 -1.90
N PHE A 93 3.82 11.95 -1.48
CA PHE A 93 4.83 11.01 -1.99
C PHE A 93 4.27 9.58 -2.04
N PRO A 94 4.87 8.68 -2.85
CA PRO A 94 4.42 7.28 -3.00
C PRO A 94 4.34 6.48 -1.70
N TRP A 95 5.11 6.84 -0.70
CA TRP A 95 5.16 6.16 0.60
C TRP A 95 4.12 6.64 1.62
N PHE A 96 3.25 7.55 1.26
CA PHE A 96 2.09 7.88 2.07
C PHE A 96 0.93 6.95 1.75
N SER A 97 0.16 6.57 2.79
CA SER A 97 -1.06 5.77 2.60
C SER A 97 -2.07 6.54 1.76
N PRO A 98 -2.65 5.93 0.71
CA PRO A 98 -3.71 6.55 -0.09
C PRO A 98 -5.07 6.50 0.61
N ALA A 99 -5.17 5.89 1.78
CA ALA A 99 -6.41 5.67 2.52
C ALA A 99 -6.69 6.77 3.56
N GLY A 100 -7.88 6.73 4.14
CA GLY A 100 -8.32 7.61 5.23
C GLY A 100 -8.85 8.96 4.78
N ASN A 101 -9.30 9.78 5.74
CA ASN A 101 -10.00 11.04 5.47
C ASN A 101 -9.13 12.06 4.72
N ALA A 102 -7.83 12.05 4.94
CA ALA A 102 -6.94 13.03 4.33
C ALA A 102 -6.71 12.83 2.81
N ARG A 103 -6.66 11.58 2.35
CA ARG A 103 -6.27 11.24 0.98
C ARG A 103 -7.22 10.26 0.30
N GLY A 104 -7.97 9.45 1.07
CA GLY A 104 -8.79 8.35 0.55
C GLY A 104 -10.13 8.74 -0.04
N GLY A 105 -10.47 10.02 -0.14
CA GLY A 105 -11.75 10.49 -0.68
C GLY A 105 -11.92 10.20 -2.17
N LEU A 106 -13.03 9.55 -2.55
CA LEU A 106 -13.46 9.32 -3.92
C LEU A 106 -14.46 10.43 -4.31
N ASN A 107 -14.14 11.22 -5.32
CA ASN A 107 -14.88 12.45 -5.62
C ASN A 107 -16.04 12.26 -6.62
N PHE A 108 -16.04 11.17 -7.40
CA PHE A 108 -17.00 10.96 -8.49
C PHE A 108 -18.22 10.10 -8.13
N PRO A 109 -18.13 9.13 -7.19
CA PRO A 109 -19.24 8.25 -6.90
C PRO A 109 -20.39 8.97 -6.18
N VAL A 110 -21.62 8.64 -6.59
CA VAL A 110 -22.85 9.11 -5.91
C VAL A 110 -23.19 8.18 -4.74
N LYS A 111 -22.98 6.87 -4.91
CA LYS A 111 -23.20 5.85 -3.88
C LYS A 111 -22.36 4.62 -4.15
N LEU A 112 -22.25 3.76 -3.15
CA LEU A 112 -21.65 2.43 -3.25
C LEU A 112 -22.73 1.35 -3.47
N SER A 113 -22.35 0.24 -4.11
CA SER A 113 -23.20 -0.95 -4.17
C SER A 113 -23.23 -1.73 -2.85
N PHE A 114 -22.12 -1.69 -2.11
CA PHE A 114 -21.94 -2.27 -0.79
C PHE A 114 -21.26 -1.25 0.11
N ASN A 115 -21.92 -0.88 1.22
CA ASN A 115 -21.37 -0.01 2.25
C ASN A 115 -21.29 -0.80 3.56
N PRO A 116 -20.13 -1.39 3.90
CA PRO A 116 -20.00 -2.28 5.06
C PRO A 116 -20.15 -1.54 6.38
N GLY A 117 -20.94 -2.11 7.31
CA GLY A 117 -21.01 -1.71 8.71
C GLY A 117 -19.68 -2.00 9.43
N GLN A 118 -19.58 -1.66 10.74
CA GLN A 118 -18.33 -1.79 11.48
C GLN A 118 -17.82 -3.23 11.50
N ASP A 119 -18.64 -4.19 11.91
CA ASP A 119 -18.24 -5.60 12.01
C ASP A 119 -17.83 -6.17 10.64
N ALA A 120 -18.55 -5.78 9.58
CA ALA A 120 -18.21 -6.18 8.22
C ALA A 120 -16.88 -5.59 7.75
N ARG A 121 -16.55 -4.35 8.14
CA ARG A 121 -15.25 -3.73 7.85
C ARG A 121 -14.11 -4.46 8.52
N ASP A 122 -14.28 -4.83 9.78
CA ASP A 122 -13.28 -5.54 10.56
C ASP A 122 -13.01 -6.93 9.95
N GLN A 123 -14.07 -7.65 9.52
CA GLN A 123 -13.93 -8.92 8.80
C GLN A 123 -13.25 -8.75 7.44
N LEU A 124 -13.66 -7.78 6.61
CA LEU A 124 -13.01 -7.49 5.33
C LEU A 124 -11.53 -7.18 5.53
N TYR A 125 -11.21 -6.34 6.51
CA TYR A 125 -9.85 -5.92 6.75
C TYR A 125 -8.97 -7.04 7.32
N SER A 126 -9.50 -7.96 8.13
CA SER A 126 -8.79 -9.16 8.57
C SER A 126 -8.44 -10.06 7.39
N GLU A 127 -9.34 -10.17 6.41
CA GLU A 127 -9.20 -10.97 5.19
C GLU A 127 -8.54 -10.19 4.03
N ARG A 128 -7.68 -9.20 4.35
CA ARG A 128 -6.88 -8.43 3.38
C ARG A 128 -7.68 -7.63 2.33
N VAL A 129 -8.95 -7.38 2.55
CA VAL A 129 -9.80 -6.58 1.67
C VAL A 129 -9.95 -5.19 2.26
N ASN A 130 -9.65 -4.16 1.48
CA ASN A 130 -9.76 -2.77 1.93
C ASN A 130 -11.21 -2.29 1.80
N PRO A 131 -11.88 -1.95 2.90
CA PRO A 131 -13.24 -1.43 2.85
C PRO A 131 -13.28 -0.07 2.13
N VAL A 132 -14.23 0.07 1.21
CA VAL A 132 -14.66 1.36 0.69
C VAL A 132 -15.98 1.70 1.37
N ILE A 133 -16.04 2.84 2.04
CA ILE A 133 -17.18 3.20 2.89
C ILE A 133 -17.74 4.57 2.51
N SER A 134 -19.03 4.75 2.76
CA SER A 134 -19.71 6.04 2.66
C SER A 134 -20.12 6.51 4.05
N ARG A 135 -19.68 7.69 4.44
CA ARG A 135 -20.03 8.34 5.71
C ARG A 135 -20.73 9.67 5.47
N ALA A 136 -21.73 9.94 6.29
CA ALA A 136 -22.40 11.23 6.28
C ALA A 136 -21.40 12.35 6.63
N GLY A 137 -21.32 13.37 5.78
CA GLY A 137 -20.41 14.52 5.96
C GLY A 137 -18.96 14.30 5.48
N GLU A 138 -18.51 13.06 5.30
CA GLU A 138 -17.15 12.75 4.83
C GLU A 138 -17.10 12.26 3.37
N GLY A 139 -18.26 11.82 2.83
CA GLY A 139 -18.35 11.26 1.50
C GLY A 139 -17.94 9.79 1.41
N ILE A 140 -17.49 9.38 0.23
CA ILE A 140 -17.03 8.01 -0.03
C ILE A 140 -15.52 7.98 0.08
N ILE A 141 -15.00 7.08 0.92
CA ILE A 141 -13.57 6.99 1.22
C ILE A 141 -13.06 5.55 1.19
N LEU A 142 -11.81 5.39 0.77
CA LEU A 142 -11.04 4.17 0.99
C LEU A 142 -10.61 4.10 2.45
N PHE A 143 -11.05 3.08 3.18
CA PHE A 143 -10.82 2.94 4.62
C PHE A 143 -9.95 1.72 4.98
N GLY A 144 -8.89 1.51 4.20
CA GLY A 144 -7.92 0.44 4.42
C GLY A 144 -6.72 0.60 3.49
N ASP A 145 -5.56 0.13 3.91
CA ASP A 145 -4.30 0.25 3.18
C ASP A 145 -3.49 -1.06 3.13
N LYS A 146 -4.17 -2.21 3.24
CA LYS A 146 -3.55 -3.53 3.11
C LYS A 146 -3.28 -3.90 1.66
N THR A 147 -2.17 -4.60 1.44
CA THR A 147 -1.94 -5.39 0.22
C THR A 147 -2.68 -6.73 0.31
N GLY A 148 -2.72 -7.48 -0.78
CA GLY A 148 -3.31 -8.82 -0.80
C GLY A 148 -2.46 -9.91 -0.14
N LEU A 149 -1.47 -9.55 0.68
CA LEU A 149 -0.62 -10.48 1.41
C LEU A 149 -1.39 -11.12 2.58
N SER A 150 -1.34 -12.45 2.70
CA SER A 150 -2.11 -13.20 3.70
C SER A 150 -1.40 -13.38 5.04
N TYR A 151 -0.17 -12.92 5.19
CA TYR A 151 0.62 -13.00 6.41
C TYR A 151 1.21 -11.64 6.77
N GLU A 152 1.54 -11.45 8.04
CA GLU A 152 2.16 -10.21 8.52
C GLU A 152 3.58 -10.06 7.98
N SER A 153 3.83 -8.92 7.37
CA SER A 153 5.12 -8.56 6.78
C SER A 153 5.27 -7.04 6.74
N ALA A 154 6.48 -6.57 6.46
CA ALA A 154 6.68 -5.15 6.13
C ALA A 154 5.91 -4.74 4.86
N PHE A 155 5.64 -5.68 3.96
CA PHE A 155 4.95 -5.47 2.69
C PHE A 155 3.44 -5.69 2.73
N ASP A 156 2.85 -5.86 3.91
CA ASP A 156 1.40 -6.00 4.08
C ASP A 156 0.64 -4.67 3.92
N ARG A 157 1.36 -3.56 3.69
CA ARG A 157 0.81 -2.21 3.50
C ARG A 157 1.10 -1.66 2.12
N ILE A 158 0.10 -0.97 1.54
CA ILE A 158 0.19 -0.36 0.21
C ILE A 158 1.33 0.67 0.15
N ASN A 159 1.43 1.52 1.17
CA ASN A 159 2.45 2.55 1.24
C ASN A 159 3.87 1.98 1.23
N VAL A 160 4.12 0.89 1.97
CA VAL A 160 5.45 0.25 2.02
C VAL A 160 5.78 -0.42 0.69
N ARG A 161 4.84 -1.18 0.09
CA ARG A 161 5.07 -1.79 -1.22
C ARG A 161 5.37 -0.74 -2.28
N ARG A 162 4.65 0.37 -2.30
CA ARG A 162 4.87 1.46 -3.25
C ARG A 162 6.18 2.21 -3.00
N LEU A 163 6.58 2.40 -1.72
CA LEU A 163 7.90 2.89 -1.36
C LEU A 163 8.99 2.04 -2.04
N PHE A 164 8.95 0.71 -1.82
CA PHE A 164 9.98 -0.18 -2.37
C PHE A 164 10.01 -0.17 -3.91
N ILE A 165 8.86 -0.22 -4.59
CA ILE A 165 8.81 -0.10 -6.06
C ILE A 165 9.48 1.20 -6.53
N THR A 166 9.25 2.31 -5.83
CA THR A 166 9.84 3.59 -6.18
C THR A 166 11.36 3.61 -5.95
N LEU A 167 11.81 3.06 -4.81
CA LEU A 167 13.23 2.96 -4.48
C LEU A 167 13.97 2.03 -5.45
N GLU A 168 13.44 0.83 -5.67
CA GLU A 168 14.01 -0.16 -6.59
C GLU A 168 14.18 0.44 -7.98
N LYS A 169 13.17 1.16 -8.48
CA LYS A 169 13.22 1.80 -9.81
C LYS A 169 14.25 2.94 -9.90
N ALA A 170 14.36 3.75 -8.87
CA ALA A 170 15.34 4.83 -8.81
C ALA A 170 16.79 4.29 -8.72
N ILE A 171 17.00 3.28 -7.86
CA ILE A 171 18.31 2.66 -7.67
C ILE A 171 18.72 1.84 -8.89
N GLU A 172 17.80 1.12 -9.54
CA GLU A 172 18.04 0.44 -10.80
C GLU A 172 18.56 1.41 -11.88
N ASN A 173 18.00 2.60 -11.96
CA ASN A 173 18.46 3.62 -12.88
C ASN A 173 19.88 4.15 -12.52
N ALA A 174 20.16 4.30 -11.23
CA ALA A 174 21.50 4.66 -10.77
C ALA A 174 22.51 3.54 -11.05
N ALA A 175 22.13 2.27 -10.87
CA ALA A 175 22.97 1.12 -11.14
C ALA A 175 23.37 0.99 -12.63
N LYS A 176 22.57 1.52 -13.56
CA LYS A 176 22.93 1.55 -14.99
C LYS A 176 24.20 2.34 -15.29
N SER A 177 24.56 3.29 -14.43
CA SER A 177 25.78 4.07 -14.60
C SER A 177 27.08 3.31 -14.29
N VAL A 178 26.97 2.20 -13.56
CA VAL A 178 28.13 1.34 -13.23
C VAL A 178 28.23 0.10 -14.12
N LEU A 179 27.28 -0.11 -15.04
CA LEU A 179 27.36 -1.21 -16.01
C LEU A 179 28.57 -1.02 -16.92
N PHE A 180 29.34 -2.09 -17.09
CA PHE A 180 30.58 -2.17 -17.89
C PHE A 180 31.76 -1.39 -17.29
N GLU A 181 31.64 -0.79 -16.11
CA GLU A 181 32.74 -0.23 -15.36
C GLU A 181 33.49 -1.33 -14.57
N LEU A 182 34.73 -1.01 -14.15
CA LEU A 182 35.53 -1.91 -13.32
C LEU A 182 34.96 -2.00 -11.91
N ASN A 183 34.90 -3.20 -11.33
CA ASN A 183 34.50 -3.36 -9.93
C ASN A 183 35.68 -3.05 -9.00
N ASP A 184 36.00 -1.78 -8.86
CA ASP A 184 37.03 -1.27 -7.95
C ASP A 184 36.45 -0.40 -6.83
N ALA A 185 37.28 0.01 -5.89
CA ALA A 185 36.86 0.85 -4.78
C ALA A 185 36.31 2.21 -5.24
N GLY A 186 36.80 2.75 -6.37
CA GLY A 186 36.32 4.01 -6.95
C GLY A 186 34.91 3.89 -7.46
N THR A 187 34.60 2.87 -8.24
CA THR A 187 33.26 2.61 -8.78
C THR A 187 32.26 2.33 -7.67
N ARG A 188 32.63 1.52 -6.66
CA ARG A 188 31.78 1.27 -5.48
C ARG A 188 31.46 2.54 -4.71
N SER A 189 32.49 3.38 -4.47
CA SER A 189 32.31 4.67 -3.79
C SER A 189 31.42 5.63 -4.60
N ASN A 190 31.59 5.67 -5.93
CA ASN A 190 30.73 6.49 -6.80
C ASN A 190 29.27 6.04 -6.73
N PHE A 191 28.99 4.75 -6.73
CA PHE A 191 27.63 4.23 -6.58
C PHE A 191 27.02 4.64 -5.22
N VAL A 192 27.76 4.47 -4.12
CA VAL A 192 27.34 4.89 -2.78
C VAL A 192 27.03 6.39 -2.75
N ASN A 193 27.90 7.21 -3.32
CA ASN A 193 27.73 8.66 -3.39
C ASN A 193 26.51 9.13 -4.19
N ILE A 194 25.98 8.29 -5.08
CA ILE A 194 24.74 8.57 -5.81
C ILE A 194 23.51 8.10 -5.01
N VAL A 195 23.57 6.89 -4.43
CA VAL A 195 22.41 6.23 -3.80
C VAL A 195 22.16 6.77 -2.39
N GLU A 196 23.21 7.00 -1.59
CA GLU A 196 23.06 7.42 -0.19
C GLU A 196 22.34 8.76 -0.04
N PRO A 197 22.67 9.83 -0.80
CA PRO A 197 21.93 11.10 -0.73
C PRO A 197 20.46 10.95 -1.11
N PHE A 198 20.13 10.09 -2.08
CA PHE A 198 18.76 9.81 -2.44
C PHE A 198 18.00 9.13 -1.29
N LEU A 199 18.58 8.11 -0.63
CA LEU A 199 17.95 7.46 0.53
C LEU A 199 17.78 8.44 1.70
N ARG A 200 18.75 9.33 1.94
CA ARG A 200 18.64 10.41 2.95
C ARG A 200 17.52 11.40 2.63
N ASP A 201 17.32 11.76 1.36
CA ASP A 201 16.20 12.61 0.93
C ASP A 201 14.84 11.92 1.19
N VAL A 202 14.72 10.63 0.89
CA VAL A 202 13.51 9.84 1.19
C VAL A 202 13.29 9.74 2.71
N GLN A 203 14.36 9.60 3.51
CA GLN A 203 14.30 9.61 4.98
C GLN A 203 13.81 10.98 5.50
N ALA A 204 14.37 12.08 5.01
CA ALA A 204 13.93 13.44 5.36
C ALA A 204 12.45 13.69 5.00
N LYS A 205 11.96 13.08 3.92
CA LYS A 205 10.57 13.11 3.49
C LYS A 205 9.69 12.04 4.17
N ARG A 206 10.15 11.42 5.26
CA ARG A 206 9.42 10.48 6.12
C ARG A 206 9.04 9.15 5.45
N GLY A 207 9.71 8.75 4.37
CA GLY A 207 9.49 7.46 3.72
C GLY A 207 10.19 6.31 4.44
N ILE A 208 11.37 6.59 4.99
CA ILE A 208 12.25 5.62 5.65
C ILE A 208 12.54 6.12 7.06
N GLN A 209 12.53 5.21 8.06
CA GLN A 209 13.00 5.51 9.41
C GLN A 209 14.52 5.46 9.49
N ASP A 210 15.10 4.43 8.88
CA ASP A 210 16.52 4.17 8.87
C ASP A 210 16.90 3.32 7.67
N PHE A 211 18.18 3.38 7.25
CA PHE A 211 18.71 2.55 6.18
C PHE A 211 20.18 2.25 6.40
N LEU A 212 20.66 1.16 5.81
CA LEU A 212 22.07 0.79 5.72
C LEU A 212 22.36 0.40 4.27
N LEU A 213 23.37 1.03 3.68
CA LEU A 213 23.89 0.70 2.35
C LEU A 213 25.29 0.11 2.53
N VAL A 214 25.47 -1.12 2.06
CA VAL A 214 26.74 -1.84 2.05
C VAL A 214 27.14 -2.08 0.60
N CYS A 215 28.23 -1.50 0.18
CA CYS A 215 28.82 -1.68 -1.15
C CYS A 215 30.34 -1.51 -1.04
N ASP A 216 30.99 -2.50 -0.47
CA ASP A 216 32.42 -2.48 -0.16
C ASP A 216 33.06 -3.87 -0.43
N GLU A 217 34.21 -4.14 0.16
CA GLU A 217 34.93 -5.40 -0.04
C GLU A 217 34.29 -6.60 0.68
N THR A 218 33.38 -6.33 1.64
CA THR A 218 32.70 -7.40 2.38
C THR A 218 31.65 -8.13 1.54
N ASN A 219 30.96 -7.42 0.63
CA ASN A 219 30.01 -8.03 -0.30
C ASN A 219 30.56 -8.14 -1.75
N ASN A 220 31.61 -7.40 -2.12
CA ASN A 220 32.32 -7.55 -3.39
C ASN A 220 33.67 -8.24 -3.17
N THR A 221 33.61 -9.52 -2.81
CA THR A 221 34.79 -10.37 -2.64
C THR A 221 35.51 -10.64 -3.97
N PRO A 222 36.79 -11.09 -3.97
CA PRO A 222 37.48 -11.49 -5.22
C PRO A 222 36.67 -12.46 -6.09
N ASP A 223 35.97 -13.42 -5.48
CA ASP A 223 35.12 -14.38 -6.20
C ASP A 223 33.93 -13.72 -6.91
N VAL A 224 33.37 -12.65 -6.35
CA VAL A 224 32.29 -11.86 -6.97
C VAL A 224 32.83 -11.06 -8.14
N ILE A 225 34.01 -10.46 -7.96
CA ILE A 225 34.70 -9.68 -9.01
C ILE A 225 35.09 -10.61 -10.18
N ASP A 226 35.61 -11.79 -9.90
CA ASP A 226 36.00 -12.78 -10.91
C ASP A 226 34.78 -13.30 -11.71
N ARG A 227 33.57 -13.26 -11.12
CA ARG A 227 32.32 -13.55 -11.85
C ARG A 227 31.75 -12.36 -12.62
N ASN A 228 32.46 -11.24 -12.66
CA ASN A 228 32.00 -9.98 -13.26
C ASN A 228 30.68 -9.47 -12.63
N GLU A 229 30.50 -9.68 -11.34
CA GLU A 229 29.33 -9.23 -10.58
C GLU A 229 29.66 -7.99 -9.74
N PHE A 230 28.67 -7.13 -9.55
CA PHE A 230 28.72 -5.97 -8.63
C PHE A 230 27.55 -6.10 -7.67
N LEU A 231 27.83 -6.15 -6.37
CA LEU A 231 26.82 -6.32 -5.33
C LEU A 231 26.72 -5.07 -4.44
N ALA A 232 25.50 -4.66 -4.18
CA ALA A 232 25.17 -3.62 -3.23
C ALA A 232 23.96 -4.08 -2.39
N ASP A 233 24.13 -4.15 -1.08
CA ASP A 233 23.07 -4.54 -0.15
C ASP A 233 22.45 -3.29 0.48
N ILE A 234 21.13 -3.15 0.34
CA ILE A 234 20.39 -2.01 0.84
C ILE A 234 19.33 -2.48 1.83
N TYR A 235 19.57 -2.23 3.10
CA TYR A 235 18.66 -2.55 4.19
C TYR A 235 17.81 -1.32 4.51
N ILE A 236 16.49 -1.45 4.52
CA ILE A 236 15.56 -0.34 4.71
C ILE A 236 14.58 -0.67 5.84
N LYS A 237 14.45 0.28 6.76
CA LYS A 237 13.40 0.29 7.78
C LYS A 237 12.30 1.26 7.35
N PRO A 238 11.18 0.79 6.75
CA PRO A 238 10.14 1.67 6.23
C PRO A 238 9.34 2.36 7.34
N ALA A 239 8.81 3.54 7.06
CA ALA A 239 7.80 4.17 7.88
C ALA A 239 6.45 3.47 7.68
N ARG A 240 5.75 3.14 8.79
CA ARG A 240 4.45 2.48 8.76
C ARG A 240 3.31 3.47 8.98
N SER A 241 2.17 3.24 8.34
CA SER A 241 0.92 3.95 8.60
C SER A 241 0.31 3.55 9.96
N ILE A 242 -0.41 4.49 10.57
CA ILE A 242 -1.14 4.25 11.82
C ILE A 242 -2.51 3.65 11.46
N ASN A 243 -2.81 2.46 11.98
CA ASN A 243 -4.08 1.78 11.74
C ASN A 243 -4.96 1.66 12.98
N PHE A 244 -4.36 1.74 14.18
CA PHE A 244 -5.07 1.68 15.45
C PHE A 244 -4.69 2.88 16.32
N ILE A 245 -5.70 3.52 16.88
CA ILE A 245 -5.53 4.62 17.81
C ILE A 245 -6.15 4.18 19.14
N GLY A 246 -5.34 3.93 20.15
CA GLY A 246 -5.78 3.72 21.52
C GLY A 246 -5.87 5.06 22.25
N LEU A 247 -7.03 5.38 22.80
CA LEU A 247 -7.25 6.57 23.62
C LEU A 247 -7.71 6.12 25.00
N THR A 248 -6.95 6.48 26.03
CA THR A 248 -7.31 6.22 27.43
C THR A 248 -7.77 7.51 28.09
N PHE A 249 -9.01 7.54 28.53
CA PHE A 249 -9.56 8.65 29.29
C PHE A 249 -9.64 8.27 30.77
N VAL A 250 -8.94 9.00 31.61
CA VAL A 250 -8.94 8.79 33.05
C VAL A 250 -9.68 9.95 33.73
N ALA A 251 -10.79 9.65 34.37
CA ALA A 251 -11.51 10.64 35.19
C ALA A 251 -10.85 10.70 36.57
N THR A 252 -10.27 11.84 36.92
CA THR A 252 -9.67 12.08 38.23
C THR A 252 -10.60 12.84 39.15
N ARG A 253 -10.47 12.63 40.48
CA ARG A 253 -11.18 13.43 41.48
C ARG A 253 -10.56 14.82 41.55
N THR A 254 -11.39 15.81 41.91
CA THR A 254 -10.92 17.17 42.16
C THR A 254 -9.89 17.16 43.29
N GLY A 255 -8.69 17.69 43.04
CA GLY A 255 -7.59 17.77 44.03
C GLY A 255 -6.47 16.71 43.87
N VAL A 256 -6.57 15.76 42.94
CA VAL A 256 -5.48 14.82 42.63
C VAL A 256 -4.55 15.43 41.59
N SER A 257 -3.25 15.41 41.81
CA SER A 257 -2.28 15.87 40.80
C SER A 257 -2.16 14.88 39.67
N PHE A 258 -2.04 15.36 38.41
CA PHE A 258 -1.90 14.48 37.23
C PHE A 258 -0.64 13.58 37.29
N SER A 259 0.40 13.97 38.02
CA SER A 259 1.60 13.17 38.23
C SER A 259 1.35 11.90 39.05
N GLU A 260 0.38 11.88 39.97
CA GLU A 260 -0.01 10.70 40.73
C GLU A 260 -0.81 9.68 39.89
N VAL A 261 -1.55 10.16 38.87
CA VAL A 261 -2.36 9.31 38.00
C VAL A 261 -1.50 8.62 36.96
N VAL A 262 -0.47 9.27 36.46
CA VAL A 262 0.47 8.71 35.46
C VAL A 262 1.42 7.67 36.05
N GLY A 263 1.70 7.73 37.37
CA GLY A 263 2.57 6.77 38.06
C GLY A 263 1.91 5.45 38.45
N THR A 264 0.59 5.29 38.21
CA THR A 264 -0.21 4.10 38.61
C THR A 264 -0.75 3.28 37.42
N VAL A 265 -0.32 3.57 36.20
CA VAL A 265 -0.69 2.81 34.98
C VAL A 265 0.47 1.94 34.50
#